data_21f65bc2646daf2c98a48d3c5a50811e
#
_entry.id   21f65bc2646daf2c98a48d3c5a50811e
#
_cell.length_a   1.000
_cell.length_b   1.000
_cell.length_c   1.000
_cell.angle_alpha   90.00
_cell.angle_beta   90.00
_cell.angle_gamma   90.00
#
_symmetry.space_group_name_H-M   'P 1'
#
loop_
_entity.id
_entity.type
_entity.pdbx_description
1 polymer ?
#
loop_
_entity_poly.entity_id
_entity_poly.type
_entity_poly.pdbx_seq_one_letter_code
_entity_poly.pdbx_strand_id
1 'polypeptide(L)'
;WDEVIPFEPLWEQYNRIISDNGAIVLFANEPFASLLRTSNLDMYRYDWIWNKGKPSNFQLMNFQCGRVQELLLVFSKAKACYTKTGNSILYNPQMSDREKPRKANAKIYGKNSLLHHYNTKDNLKVYDKKYPISILNFNPVIQNKLHPTQKPVALFEYLIKTYTNEGDVVLDNCAGSGTTGVACKNTGRNYILMEKEQEYIDIINKRLNI
;
A
#
# COMPACT_ATOMS: atom_id res chain seq x y z
N TRP A 1 -19.51 8.28 12.31
CA TRP A 1 -18.74 7.71 11.19
C TRP A 1 -17.41 7.10 11.63
N ASP A 2 -17.06 7.25 12.89
CA ASP A 2 -15.78 6.75 13.46
C ASP A 2 -16.02 5.49 14.31
N GLU A 3 -16.78 4.55 13.76
CA GLU A 3 -17.05 3.26 14.37
C GLU A 3 -16.22 2.19 13.68
N VAL A 4 -15.71 1.26 14.49
CA VAL A 4 -14.96 0.11 13.98
C VAL A 4 -15.93 -0.87 13.31
N ILE A 5 -15.69 -1.15 12.03
CA ILE A 5 -16.41 -2.21 11.33
C ILE A 5 -16.07 -3.55 12.01
N PRO A 6 -17.05 -4.38 12.40
CA PRO A 6 -16.79 -5.68 13.02
C PRO A 6 -15.88 -6.54 12.14
N PHE A 7 -14.80 -7.08 12.73
CA PHE A 7 -13.74 -7.74 11.96
C PHE A 7 -14.20 -9.05 11.31
N GLU A 8 -14.99 -9.88 12.00
CA GLU A 8 -15.41 -11.17 11.44
C GLU A 8 -16.19 -11.01 10.13
N PRO A 9 -17.30 -10.26 10.05
CA PRO A 9 -18.03 -10.08 8.79
C PRO A 9 -17.19 -9.31 7.75
N LEU A 10 -16.29 -8.41 8.17
CA LEU A 10 -15.39 -7.71 7.25
C LEU A 10 -14.45 -8.70 6.56
N TRP A 11 -13.79 -9.57 7.31
CA TRP A 11 -12.88 -10.57 6.77
C TRP A 11 -13.60 -11.64 5.94
N GLU A 12 -14.82 -12.02 6.31
CA GLU A 12 -15.65 -12.92 5.52
C GLU A 12 -15.87 -12.35 4.11
N GLN A 13 -16.29 -11.07 4.00
CA GLN A 13 -16.51 -10.44 2.72
C GLN A 13 -15.22 -10.22 1.93
N TYR A 14 -14.15 -9.78 2.57
CA TYR A 14 -12.87 -9.64 1.89
C TYR A 14 -12.36 -10.97 1.36
N ASN A 15 -12.46 -12.06 2.15
CA ASN A 15 -12.09 -13.39 1.68
C ASN A 15 -12.94 -13.88 0.50
N ARG A 16 -14.22 -13.53 0.48
CA ARG A 16 -15.12 -13.93 -0.60
C ARG A 16 -14.79 -13.26 -1.93
N ILE A 17 -14.36 -11.99 -1.91
CA ILE A 17 -14.21 -11.18 -3.13
C ILE A 17 -12.76 -11.01 -3.59
N ILE A 18 -11.76 -11.13 -2.70
CA ILE A 18 -10.36 -10.94 -3.08
C ILE A 18 -9.87 -12.09 -3.96
N SER A 19 -9.13 -11.78 -5.02
CA SER A 19 -8.42 -12.77 -5.84
C SER A 19 -7.34 -13.49 -5.02
N ASP A 20 -6.93 -14.68 -5.45
CA ASP A 20 -6.01 -15.53 -4.69
C ASP A 20 -4.64 -14.89 -4.44
N ASN A 21 -4.18 -14.05 -5.35
CA ASN A 21 -2.93 -13.30 -5.24
C ASN A 21 -3.13 -11.80 -4.99
N GLY A 22 -4.36 -11.36 -4.77
CA GLY A 22 -4.70 -9.96 -4.51
C GLY A 22 -4.21 -9.47 -3.15
N ALA A 23 -4.10 -8.16 -3.02
CA ALA A 23 -3.74 -7.47 -1.77
C ALA A 23 -4.91 -6.70 -1.19
N ILE A 24 -5.06 -6.74 0.12
CA ILE A 24 -5.92 -5.86 0.90
C ILE A 24 -5.00 -4.91 1.65
N VAL A 25 -5.13 -3.60 1.42
CA VAL A 25 -4.29 -2.58 2.05
C VAL A 25 -5.15 -1.67 2.90
N LEU A 26 -4.94 -1.69 4.22
CA LEU A 26 -5.75 -0.96 5.18
C LEU A 26 -4.91 0.06 5.95
N PHE A 27 -5.38 1.29 5.98
CA PHE A 27 -4.74 2.38 6.73
C PHE A 27 -5.13 2.30 8.21
N ALA A 28 -4.14 2.39 9.08
CA ALA A 28 -4.36 2.33 10.53
C ALA A 28 -3.29 3.09 11.31
N ASN A 29 -3.66 3.52 12.51
CA ASN A 29 -2.74 4.04 13.52
C ASN A 29 -2.85 3.19 14.79
N GLU A 30 -1.80 3.17 15.61
CA GLU A 30 -1.88 2.53 16.92
C GLU A 30 -2.85 3.29 17.87
N PRO A 31 -3.62 2.58 18.71
CA PRO A 31 -3.61 1.13 18.97
C PRO A 31 -4.48 0.30 18.00
N PHE A 32 -5.28 0.93 17.14
CA PHE A 32 -6.17 0.23 16.19
C PHE A 32 -5.39 -0.67 15.21
N ALA A 33 -4.19 -0.25 14.78
CA ALA A 33 -3.35 -1.06 13.88
C ALA A 33 -3.00 -2.42 14.49
N SER A 34 -2.73 -2.49 15.79
CA SER A 34 -2.47 -3.74 16.49
C SER A 34 -3.71 -4.64 16.52
N LEU A 35 -4.90 -4.10 16.80
CA LEU A 35 -6.16 -4.84 16.77
C LEU A 35 -6.47 -5.38 15.37
N LEU A 36 -6.33 -4.54 14.36
CA LEU A 36 -6.56 -4.92 12.97
C LEU A 36 -5.56 -5.99 12.49
N ARG A 37 -4.29 -5.89 12.86
CA ARG A 37 -3.26 -6.88 12.53
C ARG A 37 -3.57 -8.24 13.17
N THR A 38 -3.91 -8.25 14.46
CA THR A 38 -4.19 -9.48 15.19
C THR A 38 -5.53 -10.11 14.82
N SER A 39 -6.46 -9.35 14.25
CA SER A 39 -7.75 -9.88 13.80
C SER A 39 -7.63 -10.88 12.64
N ASN A 40 -6.52 -10.85 11.88
CA ASN A 40 -6.27 -11.80 10.78
C ASN A 40 -4.78 -12.01 10.52
N LEU A 41 -4.07 -12.62 11.46
CA LEU A 41 -2.64 -12.92 11.35
C LEU A 41 -2.30 -13.86 10.19
N ASP A 42 -3.21 -14.77 9.84
CA ASP A 42 -3.01 -15.73 8.76
C ASP A 42 -2.88 -15.05 7.40
N MET A 43 -3.58 -13.95 7.19
CA MET A 43 -3.50 -13.15 5.97
C MET A 43 -2.52 -12.00 6.07
N TYR A 44 -2.11 -11.56 7.25
CA TYR A 44 -1.15 -10.47 7.41
C TYR A 44 0.19 -10.82 6.77
N ARG A 45 0.75 -9.86 6.00
CA ARG A 45 2.01 -10.06 5.28
C ARG A 45 3.11 -9.13 5.77
N TYR A 46 2.88 -7.84 5.68
CA TYR A 46 3.79 -6.77 6.13
C TYR A 46 3.05 -5.44 6.14
N ASP A 47 3.75 -4.38 6.51
CA ASP A 47 3.23 -3.02 6.48
C ASP A 47 4.18 -2.05 5.77
N TRP A 48 3.58 -1.00 5.24
CA TRP A 48 4.26 0.21 4.84
C TRP A 48 4.04 1.28 5.90
N ILE A 49 4.98 2.21 6.00
CA ILE A 49 4.89 3.39 6.85
C ILE A 49 4.75 4.60 5.93
N TRP A 50 3.58 5.22 5.92
CA TRP A 50 3.43 6.50 5.26
C TRP A 50 3.95 7.60 6.17
N ASN A 51 5.08 8.21 5.79
CA ASN A 51 5.65 9.39 6.43
C ASN A 51 5.00 10.64 5.83
N LYS A 52 4.24 11.34 6.66
CA LYS A 52 3.53 12.59 6.31
C LYS A 52 4.42 13.82 6.38
N GLY A 53 5.65 13.70 6.90
CA GLY A 53 6.61 14.79 7.06
C GLY A 53 6.23 15.84 8.11
N LYS A 54 4.95 15.94 8.48
CA LYS A 54 4.45 16.88 9.50
C LYS A 54 3.65 16.12 10.56
N PRO A 55 3.82 16.46 11.85
CA PRO A 55 3.08 15.80 12.92
C PRO A 55 1.58 16.12 12.85
N SER A 56 0.76 15.10 13.11
CA SER A 56 -0.70 15.22 13.17
C SER A 56 -1.23 15.54 14.57
N ASN A 57 -0.40 15.42 15.60
CA ASN A 57 -0.73 15.60 17.02
C ASN A 57 0.03 16.76 17.66
N PHE A 58 0.22 17.86 16.93
CA PHE A 58 1.07 18.97 17.39
C PHE A 58 0.67 19.54 18.76
N GLN A 59 -0.62 19.50 19.11
CA GLN A 59 -1.14 19.94 20.40
C GLN A 59 -0.64 19.11 21.58
N LEU A 60 -0.21 17.87 21.32
CA LEU A 60 0.26 16.94 22.35
C LEU A 60 1.78 16.84 22.42
N MET A 61 2.52 17.64 21.63
CA MET A 61 3.98 17.49 21.52
C MET A 61 4.75 17.90 22.77
N ASN A 62 4.09 18.56 23.73
CA ASN A 62 4.65 18.80 25.05
C ASN A 62 4.64 17.57 25.96
N PHE A 63 3.89 16.52 25.59
CA PHE A 63 3.69 15.32 26.40
C PHE A 63 4.13 14.03 25.70
N GLN A 64 4.25 14.06 24.38
CA GLN A 64 4.67 12.92 23.56
C GLN A 64 5.30 13.37 22.24
N CYS A 65 6.01 12.48 21.56
CA CYS A 65 6.59 12.78 20.27
C CYS A 65 5.55 13.13 19.20
N GLY A 66 5.93 13.98 18.25
CA GLY A 66 5.09 14.31 17.08
C GLY A 66 4.88 13.09 16.18
N ARG A 67 3.63 12.70 15.96
CA ARG A 67 3.27 11.56 15.11
C ARG A 67 3.25 11.97 13.64
N VAL A 68 4.24 11.54 12.88
CA VAL A 68 4.36 11.81 11.43
C VAL A 68 3.98 10.63 10.55
N GLN A 69 3.74 9.47 11.14
CA GLN A 69 3.52 8.21 10.43
C GLN A 69 2.06 7.77 10.46
N GLU A 70 1.68 7.01 9.45
CA GLU A 70 0.47 6.20 9.39
C GLU A 70 0.84 4.84 8.80
N LEU A 71 0.31 3.75 9.34
CA LEU A 71 0.60 2.40 8.89
C LEU A 71 -0.37 2.00 7.78
N LEU A 72 0.14 1.25 6.80
CA LEU A 72 -0.64 0.61 5.76
C LEU A 72 -0.39 -0.88 5.87
N LEU A 73 -1.33 -1.58 6.49
CA LEU A 73 -1.25 -3.02 6.72
C LEU A 73 -1.63 -3.78 5.46
N VAL A 74 -0.79 -4.70 5.03
CA VAL A 74 -0.99 -5.50 3.81
C VAL A 74 -1.38 -6.92 4.20
N PHE A 75 -2.54 -7.33 3.69
CA PHE A 75 -3.06 -8.69 3.85
C PHE A 75 -3.25 -9.35 2.47
N SER A 76 -3.13 -10.66 2.41
CA SER A 76 -3.37 -11.45 1.21
C SER A 76 -3.56 -12.93 1.56
N LYS A 77 -4.30 -13.67 0.75
CA LYS A 77 -4.32 -15.14 0.79
C LYS A 77 -2.96 -15.71 0.39
N ALA A 78 -2.30 -15.09 -0.59
CA ALA A 78 -1.00 -15.49 -1.09
C ALA A 78 0.15 -15.07 -0.16
N LYS A 79 1.29 -15.74 -0.27
CA LYS A 79 2.50 -15.46 0.52
C LYS A 79 3.29 -14.28 -0.05
N ALA A 80 3.88 -13.45 0.82
CA ALA A 80 4.78 -12.36 0.42
C ALA A 80 6.24 -12.83 0.31
N CYS A 81 6.45 -14.01 -0.28
CA CYS A 81 7.78 -14.59 -0.48
C CYS A 81 7.76 -15.51 -1.69
N TYR A 82 8.96 -15.89 -2.15
CA TYR A 82 9.09 -16.92 -3.17
C TYR A 82 8.47 -18.23 -2.70
N THR A 83 7.59 -18.79 -3.53
CA THR A 83 6.99 -20.10 -3.32
C THR A 83 7.26 -20.99 -4.52
N LYS A 84 7.56 -22.28 -4.30
CA LYS A 84 7.72 -23.25 -5.39
C LYS A 84 6.44 -23.45 -6.21
N THR A 85 5.29 -23.16 -5.62
CA THR A 85 3.95 -23.31 -6.23
C THR A 85 3.53 -22.07 -7.00
N GLY A 86 4.32 -20.97 -6.98
CA GLY A 86 3.96 -19.71 -7.64
C GLY A 86 2.85 -18.90 -6.94
N ASN A 87 2.34 -19.36 -5.79
CA ASN A 87 1.30 -18.64 -5.06
C ASN A 87 1.90 -17.51 -4.21
N SER A 88 2.32 -16.45 -4.89
CA SER A 88 2.84 -15.23 -4.27
C SER A 88 1.88 -14.06 -4.53
N ILE A 89 1.81 -13.13 -3.57
CA ILE A 89 1.07 -11.88 -3.74
C ILE A 89 1.52 -11.17 -5.02
N LEU A 90 0.59 -10.59 -5.75
CA LEU A 90 0.91 -9.72 -6.88
C LEU A 90 1.65 -8.49 -6.35
N TYR A 91 2.89 -8.32 -6.80
CA TYR A 91 3.76 -7.25 -6.35
C TYR A 91 4.60 -6.71 -7.50
N ASN A 92 4.30 -5.50 -7.92
CA ASN A 92 5.01 -4.73 -8.94
C ASN A 92 5.87 -3.68 -8.23
N PRO A 93 7.16 -3.92 -7.93
CA PRO A 93 7.97 -2.97 -7.18
C PRO A 93 8.13 -1.66 -7.95
N GLN A 94 7.74 -0.56 -7.34
CA GLN A 94 7.92 0.78 -7.90
C GLN A 94 9.38 1.20 -7.71
N MET A 95 10.21 0.82 -8.68
CA MET A 95 11.67 1.05 -8.66
C MET A 95 11.99 2.54 -8.77
N SER A 96 13.01 2.98 -8.04
CA SER A 96 13.56 4.35 -8.14
C SER A 96 15.00 4.34 -8.61
N ASP A 97 15.42 5.42 -9.25
CA ASP A 97 16.79 5.56 -9.73
C ASP A 97 17.78 5.68 -8.56
N ARG A 98 18.99 5.18 -8.76
CA ARG A 98 20.11 5.35 -7.84
C ARG A 98 20.89 6.60 -8.22
N GLU A 99 21.27 7.39 -7.23
CA GLU A 99 22.21 8.51 -7.45
C GLU A 99 23.54 8.02 -8.03
N LYS A 100 23.99 6.85 -7.58
CA LYS A 100 25.19 6.18 -8.09
C LYS A 100 24.88 4.73 -8.41
N PRO A 101 25.12 4.28 -9.66
CA PRO A 101 24.96 2.87 -10.04
C PRO A 101 25.82 1.96 -9.16
N ARG A 102 25.25 0.81 -8.77
CA ARG A 102 25.95 -0.19 -7.98
C ARG A 102 26.41 -1.35 -8.88
N LYS A 103 27.69 -1.68 -8.87
CA LYS A 103 28.21 -2.90 -9.50
C LYS A 103 27.97 -4.10 -8.58
N ALA A 104 27.52 -5.22 -9.13
CA ALA A 104 27.39 -6.46 -8.37
C ALA A 104 28.77 -6.90 -7.86
N ASN A 105 28.92 -7.18 -6.55
CA ASN A 105 30.13 -7.78 -5.99
C ASN A 105 30.03 -9.30 -6.12
N ALA A 106 30.79 -9.88 -7.03
CA ALA A 106 30.84 -11.33 -7.28
C ALA A 106 31.36 -12.17 -6.09
N LYS A 107 31.95 -11.54 -5.06
CA LYS A 107 32.61 -12.20 -3.93
C LYS A 107 31.74 -12.46 -2.69
N ILE A 108 30.48 -12.00 -2.63
CA ILE A 108 29.70 -12.01 -1.37
C ILE A 108 28.88 -13.28 -1.16
N TYR A 109 28.67 -14.09 -2.20
CA TYR A 109 27.77 -15.25 -2.08
C TYR A 109 28.56 -16.54 -2.26
N GLY A 110 28.83 -17.21 -1.13
CA GLY A 110 29.39 -18.55 -1.11
C GLY A 110 28.46 -19.59 -1.75
N LYS A 111 28.98 -20.77 -2.06
CA LYS A 111 28.28 -21.90 -2.72
C LYS A 111 26.97 -22.34 -2.05
N ASN A 112 26.68 -21.90 -0.83
CA ASN A 112 25.53 -22.30 -0.02
C ASN A 112 24.45 -21.19 0.13
N SER A 113 24.50 -20.12 -0.66
CA SER A 113 23.50 -19.07 -0.62
C SER A 113 22.26 -19.48 -1.42
N LEU A 114 21.07 -19.24 -0.90
CA LEU A 114 19.78 -19.43 -1.58
C LEU A 114 19.63 -18.62 -2.89
N LEU A 115 20.62 -17.80 -3.21
CA LEU A 115 20.69 -16.93 -4.40
C LEU A 115 21.59 -17.52 -5.49
N HIS A 116 21.50 -18.81 -5.75
CA HIS A 116 22.38 -19.62 -6.60
C HIS A 116 22.51 -19.25 -8.09
N HIS A 117 22.04 -18.12 -8.58
CA HIS A 117 22.02 -17.84 -10.02
C HIS A 117 22.92 -16.69 -10.49
N TYR A 118 24.14 -16.56 -9.96
CA TYR A 118 25.10 -15.63 -10.56
C TYR A 118 26.35 -16.34 -11.01
N ASN A 119 26.40 -16.60 -12.30
CA ASN A 119 27.61 -17.06 -12.99
C ASN A 119 28.69 -15.96 -12.95
N THR A 120 29.82 -16.24 -12.37
CA THR A 120 30.79 -15.27 -11.87
C THR A 120 31.94 -14.97 -12.84
N LYS A 121 31.72 -15.10 -14.15
CA LYS A 121 32.77 -14.70 -15.09
C LYS A 121 32.21 -13.72 -16.09
N ASP A 122 32.55 -12.55 -16.16
CA ASP A 122 32.56 -11.58 -17.26
C ASP A 122 31.44 -10.54 -17.43
N ASN A 123 30.36 -10.50 -16.64
CA ASN A 123 29.46 -9.34 -16.71
C ASN A 123 29.03 -8.90 -15.31
N LEU A 124 29.78 -7.99 -14.71
CA LEU A 124 29.34 -7.29 -13.49
C LEU A 124 28.05 -6.52 -13.81
N LYS A 125 26.91 -7.09 -13.42
CA LYS A 125 25.62 -6.45 -13.61
C LYS A 125 25.60 -5.11 -12.87
N VAL A 126 25.36 -4.06 -13.61
CA VAL A 126 25.22 -2.71 -13.05
C VAL A 126 23.73 -2.51 -12.69
N TYR A 127 23.48 -2.13 -11.45
CA TYR A 127 22.14 -1.80 -10.95
C TYR A 127 22.04 -0.29 -10.84
N ASP A 128 21.28 0.31 -11.72
CA ASP A 128 20.96 1.73 -11.76
C ASP A 128 19.69 2.07 -10.96
N LYS A 129 18.87 1.05 -10.65
CA LYS A 129 17.64 1.17 -9.87
C LYS A 129 17.76 0.48 -8.51
N LYS A 130 16.95 0.95 -7.56
CA LYS A 130 16.78 0.38 -6.22
C LYS A 130 15.32 0.00 -5.98
N TYR A 131 15.15 -1.12 -5.26
CA TYR A 131 13.84 -1.54 -4.78
C TYR A 131 13.28 -0.55 -3.77
N PRO A 132 11.94 -0.45 -3.68
CA PRO A 132 11.30 0.36 -2.65
C PRO A 132 11.66 -0.15 -1.25
N ILE A 133 11.62 0.75 -0.28
CA ILE A 133 11.75 0.46 1.15
C ILE A 133 10.38 0.69 1.82
N SER A 134 10.20 0.17 3.02
CA SER A 134 8.90 0.23 3.72
C SER A 134 8.42 1.63 4.11
N ILE A 135 9.22 2.67 3.91
CA ILE A 135 8.86 4.05 4.22
C ILE A 135 8.48 4.78 2.93
N LEU A 136 7.25 5.26 2.87
CA LEU A 136 6.68 6.03 1.77
C LEU A 136 6.58 7.51 2.16
N ASN A 137 7.22 8.39 1.39
CA ASN A 137 7.21 9.82 1.63
C ASN A 137 6.23 10.49 0.66
N PHE A 138 5.03 10.80 1.12
CA PHE A 138 4.01 11.55 0.38
C PHE A 138 3.46 12.65 1.26
N ASN A 139 3.41 13.88 0.75
CA ASN A 139 2.83 14.98 1.47
C ASN A 139 1.32 14.78 1.67
N PRO A 140 0.78 14.98 2.88
CA PRO A 140 -0.65 14.92 3.11
C PRO A 140 -1.37 16.08 2.39
N VAL A 141 -2.64 15.88 2.07
CA VAL A 141 -3.51 16.95 1.59
C VAL A 141 -3.77 17.90 2.75
N ILE A 142 -3.37 19.16 2.63
CA ILE A 142 -3.53 20.18 3.69
C ILE A 142 -4.60 21.19 3.32
N GLN A 143 -4.59 21.67 2.07
CA GLN A 143 -5.52 22.67 1.56
C GLN A 143 -6.61 22.04 0.70
N ASN A 144 -7.77 22.67 0.66
CA ASN A 144 -8.90 22.26 -0.19
C ASN A 144 -9.30 20.79 0.00
N LYS A 145 -9.28 20.31 1.25
CA LYS A 145 -9.72 18.96 1.56
C LYS A 145 -11.21 18.82 1.26
N LEU A 146 -11.55 17.77 0.56
CA LEU A 146 -12.92 17.37 0.26
C LEU A 146 -13.46 16.34 1.26
N HIS A 147 -12.60 15.82 2.14
CA HIS A 147 -12.93 14.91 3.23
C HIS A 147 -11.93 15.07 4.37
N PRO A 148 -12.33 15.01 5.66
CA PRO A 148 -11.44 15.22 6.81
C PRO A 148 -10.18 14.32 6.80
N THR A 149 -10.33 13.07 6.39
CA THR A 149 -9.26 12.07 6.33
C THR A 149 -8.71 11.83 4.93
N GLN A 150 -8.95 12.76 4.00
CA GLN A 150 -8.50 12.62 2.60
C GLN A 150 -7.01 12.33 2.50
N LYS A 151 -6.69 11.29 1.76
CA LYS A 151 -5.32 10.85 1.46
C LYS A 151 -4.84 11.44 0.11
N PRO A 152 -3.52 11.59 -0.11
CA PRO A 152 -3.00 12.08 -1.40
C PRO A 152 -3.20 11.05 -2.52
N VAL A 153 -3.62 11.50 -3.69
CA VAL A 153 -3.82 10.65 -4.89
C VAL A 153 -2.54 9.90 -5.25
N ALA A 154 -1.40 10.57 -5.22
CA ALA A 154 -0.11 9.97 -5.56
C ALA A 154 0.26 8.74 -4.69
N LEU A 155 -0.13 8.73 -3.40
CA LEU A 155 0.06 7.57 -2.52
C LEU A 155 -0.81 6.40 -3.00
N PHE A 156 -2.07 6.66 -3.37
CA PHE A 156 -2.96 5.62 -3.87
C PHE A 156 -2.52 5.10 -5.24
N GLU A 157 -2.08 5.96 -6.15
CA GLU A 157 -1.49 5.53 -7.43
C GLU A 157 -0.28 4.61 -7.23
N TYR A 158 0.59 4.93 -6.26
CA TYR A 158 1.73 4.10 -5.91
C TYR A 158 1.30 2.71 -5.43
N LEU A 159 0.34 2.64 -4.49
CA LEU A 159 -0.17 1.38 -3.95
C LEU A 159 -0.91 0.56 -5.01
N ILE A 160 -1.76 1.20 -5.81
CA ILE A 160 -2.52 0.57 -6.89
C ILE A 160 -1.56 -0.04 -7.93
N LYS A 161 -0.57 0.71 -8.39
CA LYS A 161 0.47 0.18 -9.31
C LYS A 161 1.26 -0.97 -8.70
N THR A 162 1.48 -0.94 -7.39
CA THR A 162 2.24 -1.98 -6.69
C THR A 162 1.48 -3.30 -6.63
N TYR A 163 0.17 -3.27 -6.42
CA TYR A 163 -0.61 -4.48 -6.14
C TYR A 163 -1.61 -4.87 -7.22
N THR A 164 -1.63 -4.17 -8.34
CA THR A 164 -2.54 -4.46 -9.46
C THR A 164 -1.84 -4.27 -10.80
N ASN A 165 -2.40 -4.90 -11.84
CA ASN A 165 -2.08 -4.63 -13.23
C ASN A 165 -3.11 -3.68 -13.86
N GLU A 166 -2.82 -3.13 -15.04
CA GLU A 166 -3.79 -2.35 -15.80
C GLU A 166 -5.02 -3.20 -16.13
N GLY A 167 -6.20 -2.61 -16.02
CA GLY A 167 -7.48 -3.29 -16.20
C GLY A 167 -8.02 -4.03 -14.97
N ASP A 168 -7.21 -4.27 -13.93
CA ASP A 168 -7.69 -4.88 -12.69
C ASP A 168 -8.71 -3.97 -11.98
N VAL A 169 -9.53 -4.58 -11.11
CA VAL A 169 -10.56 -3.88 -10.33
C VAL A 169 -10.06 -3.64 -8.90
N VAL A 170 -10.17 -2.40 -8.45
CA VAL A 170 -9.85 -2.00 -7.08
C VAL A 170 -11.15 -1.65 -6.35
N LEU A 171 -11.36 -2.25 -5.19
CA LEU A 171 -12.48 -1.94 -4.31
C LEU A 171 -12.04 -1.00 -3.19
N ASP A 172 -12.84 0.05 -2.95
CA ASP A 172 -12.76 0.88 -1.75
C ASP A 172 -14.15 0.94 -1.11
N ASN A 173 -14.30 0.28 0.02
CA ASN A 173 -15.58 0.19 0.75
C ASN A 173 -15.80 1.35 1.74
N CYS A 174 -14.89 2.32 1.80
CA CYS A 174 -14.98 3.54 2.60
C CYS A 174 -14.39 4.72 1.80
N ALA A 175 -14.97 4.98 0.62
CA ALA A 175 -14.34 5.79 -0.43
C ALA A 175 -14.18 7.27 -0.07
N GLY A 176 -14.94 7.79 0.91
CA GLY A 176 -14.90 9.19 1.30
C GLY A 176 -15.03 10.12 0.09
N SER A 177 -14.03 10.93 -0.19
CA SER A 177 -14.02 11.81 -1.37
C SER A 177 -13.58 11.14 -2.68
N GLY A 178 -13.46 9.80 -2.75
CA GLY A 178 -13.17 9.05 -3.97
C GLY A 178 -11.71 9.12 -4.46
N THR A 179 -10.75 9.25 -3.55
CA THR A 179 -9.33 9.30 -3.91
C THR A 179 -8.89 8.05 -4.66
N THR A 180 -9.38 6.87 -4.25
CA THR A 180 -9.13 5.59 -4.92
C THR A 180 -9.59 5.59 -6.37
N GLY A 181 -10.81 6.09 -6.64
CA GLY A 181 -11.34 6.17 -8.01
C GLY A 181 -10.52 7.09 -8.91
N VAL A 182 -10.09 8.25 -8.39
CA VAL A 182 -9.19 9.16 -9.14
C VAL A 182 -7.86 8.48 -9.45
N ALA A 183 -7.26 7.80 -8.47
CA ALA A 183 -6.00 7.10 -8.65
C ALA A 183 -6.12 5.92 -9.65
N CYS A 184 -7.23 5.17 -9.61
CA CYS A 184 -7.53 4.12 -10.57
C CYS A 184 -7.66 4.66 -11.99
N LYS A 185 -8.42 5.75 -12.18
CA LYS A 185 -8.58 6.41 -13.48
C LYS A 185 -7.22 6.86 -14.04
N ASN A 186 -6.37 7.47 -13.21
CA ASN A 186 -5.03 7.92 -13.62
C ASN A 186 -4.09 6.77 -13.98
N THR A 187 -4.34 5.58 -13.47
CA THR A 187 -3.44 4.42 -13.63
C THR A 187 -4.02 3.31 -14.52
N GLY A 188 -5.17 3.53 -15.16
CA GLY A 188 -5.80 2.56 -16.06
C GLY A 188 -6.41 1.34 -15.35
N ARG A 189 -6.87 1.51 -14.10
CA ARG A 189 -7.56 0.46 -13.34
C ARG A 189 -9.05 0.74 -13.27
N ASN A 190 -9.84 -0.32 -13.18
CA ASN A 190 -11.25 -0.22 -12.85
C ASN A 190 -11.43 -0.06 -11.34
N TYR A 191 -12.59 0.46 -10.92
CA TYR A 191 -12.85 0.67 -9.50
C TYR A 191 -14.30 0.39 -9.14
N ILE A 192 -14.50 0.00 -7.88
CA ILE A 192 -15.79 -0.05 -7.20
C ILE A 192 -15.63 0.78 -5.94
N LEU A 193 -16.43 1.82 -5.80
CA LEU A 193 -16.42 2.71 -4.64
C LEU A 193 -17.73 2.58 -3.89
N MET A 194 -17.63 2.45 -2.56
CA MET A 194 -18.77 2.42 -1.67
C MET A 194 -18.65 3.57 -0.68
N GLU A 195 -19.70 4.36 -0.58
CA GLU A 195 -19.80 5.47 0.37
C GLU A 195 -21.26 5.58 0.83
N LYS A 196 -21.48 5.82 2.11
CA LYS A 196 -22.83 5.89 2.67
C LYS A 196 -23.37 7.32 2.75
N GLU A 197 -22.49 8.31 2.82
CA GLU A 197 -22.86 9.71 2.97
C GLU A 197 -23.06 10.35 1.60
N GLN A 198 -24.29 10.84 1.33
CA GLN A 198 -24.66 11.41 0.04
C GLN A 198 -23.77 12.58 -0.38
N GLU A 199 -23.36 13.44 0.56
CA GLU A 199 -22.46 14.55 0.31
C GLU A 199 -21.13 14.08 -0.33
N TYR A 200 -20.55 12.97 0.16
CA TYR A 200 -19.32 12.43 -0.41
C TYR A 200 -19.55 11.70 -1.73
N ILE A 201 -20.71 11.07 -1.92
CA ILE A 201 -21.10 10.51 -3.22
C ILE A 201 -21.14 11.60 -4.29
N ASP A 202 -21.73 12.76 -3.99
CA ASP A 202 -21.79 13.91 -4.91
C ASP A 202 -20.38 14.45 -5.23
N ILE A 203 -19.50 14.48 -4.24
CA ILE A 203 -18.08 14.84 -4.44
C ILE A 203 -17.37 13.81 -5.35
N ILE A 204 -17.59 12.50 -5.13
CA ILE A 204 -17.04 11.42 -5.96
C ILE A 204 -17.48 11.63 -7.41
N ASN A 205 -18.78 11.78 -7.64
CA ASN A 205 -19.36 11.96 -8.98
C ASN A 205 -18.73 13.14 -9.71
N LYS A 206 -18.62 14.28 -9.03
CA LYS A 206 -17.97 15.49 -9.56
C LYS A 206 -16.48 15.26 -9.89
N ARG A 207 -15.74 14.58 -9.02
CA ARG A 207 -14.30 14.31 -9.23
C ARG A 207 -14.03 13.34 -10.37
N LEU A 208 -14.91 12.38 -10.56
CA LEU A 208 -14.76 11.32 -11.56
C LEU A 208 -15.48 11.66 -12.88
N ASN A 209 -16.24 12.75 -12.93
CA ASN A 209 -17.08 13.15 -14.06
C ASN A 209 -18.07 12.05 -14.47
N ILE A 210 -18.83 11.55 -13.53
CA ILE A 210 -19.88 10.53 -13.69
C ILE A 210 -21.20 11.00 -13.11
#